data_40a0c24dac78c7c65d276af3e3f333e8
#
_entry.id   40a0c24dac78c7c65d276af3e3f333e8
#
_cell.length_a   1.000
_cell.length_b   1.000
_cell.length_c   1.000
_cell.angle_alpha   90.00
_cell.angle_beta   90.00
_cell.angle_gamma   90.00
#
_symmetry.space_group_name_H-M   'P 1'
#
loop_
_entity.id
_entity.type
_entity.pdbx_description
1 polymer ?
#
loop_
_entity_poly.entity_id
_entity_poly.type
_entity_poly.pdbx_seq_one_letter_code
_entity_poly.pdbx_strand_id
1 'polypeptide(L)'
;MSFSSKDKFLDENEIAKTLLFKSSFLQNPTITQNTELLIQLCRDNTKQRTKLDVFMKEYGLSNAEGIALMCLAESLMRIPDNATRDSLINEKLTSASWSEHLGRAESFLVNSATWGLDFSKKFLQASSTPSNFWLVSLSKKLGDASIREAVNIAMQILSKEFVCAQDIEELKDSSWLQSHRCSFDMLGEASRNQLQSDAYFESYLRAINSIGEINSAHGLSNGISIKLSALYSKYDALHEREVKNFLLPKLRDLVIEASVKDVPVTIDAEEQDRLSLSLSLIEDLALDPVIKNWPKLGLAVQAYGKRSLQVIEYLGQLAQQRNTIHVRLVKGAYWDYEIKNAQVKGLKGYPVFTNKKLTDINYLVTAKQLIETQNIEASFATHNAHTISAIASLAEDKMQQIEFQRLYGMGEVIYSACEEVFTNFSQSSIYCPIGKHKELLPYLVRRLLENGANSSFINQYLSNEIPVSDLSFNPAAKIQEQLDQKNLSNLPLPCEIYLPRQNSNGLDFSEPEFINSIAKHLEVLEKNRITALAITSLELGSTDKSDILSLCDESNIGVVHWSDPDSIHHSSFQISTEWMNAS
;
A
#
# COMPACT_ATOMS: atom_id res chain seq x y z
N MET A 1 24.41 -2.07 10.33
CA MET A 1 23.98 -0.66 10.53
C MET A 1 22.73 -0.67 11.37
N SER A 2 22.40 0.36 12.16
CA SER A 2 21.13 0.41 12.90
C SER A 2 20.22 1.47 12.26
N PHE A 3 19.09 1.03 11.73
CA PHE A 3 18.01 1.92 11.32
C PHE A 3 17.24 2.35 12.55
N SER A 4 17.11 3.65 12.81
CA SER A 4 16.52 4.15 14.04
C SER A 4 14.99 4.20 14.00
N SER A 5 14.35 3.78 15.09
CA SER A 5 12.89 3.90 15.27
C SER A 5 12.43 5.30 15.71
N LYS A 6 13.36 6.20 16.09
CA LYS A 6 13.05 7.46 16.77
C LYS A 6 12.08 8.37 16.03
N ASP A 7 12.12 8.36 14.71
CA ASP A 7 11.38 9.31 13.88
C ASP A 7 10.08 8.74 13.29
N LYS A 8 9.66 7.56 13.75
CA LYS A 8 8.43 6.90 13.27
C LYS A 8 7.17 7.74 13.52
N PHE A 9 7.10 8.42 14.66
CA PHE A 9 5.94 9.21 15.07
C PHE A 9 6.25 10.70 15.23
N LEU A 10 7.18 11.22 14.41
CA LEU A 10 7.49 12.66 14.42
C LEU A 10 6.25 13.51 14.16
N ASP A 11 6.22 14.67 14.79
CA ASP A 11 5.16 15.67 14.58
C ASP A 11 5.14 16.15 13.14
N GLU A 12 3.96 16.17 12.53
CA GLU A 12 3.83 16.54 11.12
C GLU A 12 4.15 18.02 10.86
N ASN A 13 3.94 18.91 11.83
CA ASN A 13 4.28 20.31 11.66
C ASN A 13 5.80 20.53 11.60
N GLU A 14 6.56 19.78 12.40
CA GLU A 14 8.03 19.86 12.38
C GLU A 14 8.60 19.27 11.10
N ILE A 15 8.07 18.12 10.65
CA ILE A 15 8.47 17.54 9.37
C ILE A 15 8.11 18.49 8.23
N ALA A 16 6.91 19.08 8.23
CA ALA A 16 6.46 19.97 7.19
C ALA A 16 7.39 21.18 7.01
N LYS A 17 7.85 21.80 8.09
CA LYS A 17 8.85 22.89 8.04
C LYS A 17 10.14 22.45 7.36
N THR A 18 10.62 21.25 7.72
CA THR A 18 11.82 20.66 7.14
C THR A 18 11.64 20.36 5.65
N LEU A 19 10.50 19.79 5.27
CA LEU A 19 10.19 19.48 3.88
C LEU A 19 10.03 20.74 3.03
N LEU A 20 9.39 21.78 3.55
CA LEU A 20 9.26 23.08 2.86
C LEU A 20 10.63 23.70 2.59
N PHE A 21 11.53 23.68 3.58
CA PHE A 21 12.89 24.17 3.40
C PHE A 21 13.63 23.40 2.30
N LYS A 22 13.55 22.05 2.33
CA LYS A 22 14.21 21.18 1.34
C LYS A 22 13.55 21.23 -0.05
N SER A 23 12.31 21.71 -0.17
CA SER A 23 11.54 21.72 -1.41
C SER A 23 11.64 23.04 -2.21
N SER A 24 12.60 23.91 -1.89
CA SER A 24 12.80 25.20 -2.57
C SER A 24 12.95 25.08 -4.11
N PHE A 25 13.46 23.95 -4.61
CA PHE A 25 13.56 23.67 -6.04
C PHE A 25 12.21 23.62 -6.77
N LEU A 26 11.12 23.38 -6.06
CA LEU A 26 9.75 23.39 -6.62
C LEU A 26 9.27 24.79 -7.04
N GLN A 27 10.05 25.84 -6.74
CA GLN A 27 9.76 27.20 -7.21
C GLN A 27 10.25 27.43 -8.66
N ASN A 28 10.92 26.47 -9.28
CA ASN A 28 11.33 26.56 -10.68
C ASN A 28 10.09 26.64 -11.60
N PRO A 29 9.90 27.73 -12.35
CA PRO A 29 8.73 27.92 -13.19
C PRO A 29 8.60 26.91 -14.33
N THR A 30 9.71 26.32 -14.77
CA THR A 30 9.74 25.28 -15.79
C THR A 30 8.94 24.04 -15.37
N ILE A 31 8.89 23.73 -14.05
CA ILE A 31 8.09 22.61 -13.53
C ILE A 31 6.61 22.85 -13.81
N THR A 32 6.10 24.04 -13.51
CA THR A 32 4.70 24.42 -13.77
C THR A 32 4.39 24.41 -15.26
N GLN A 33 5.25 25.01 -16.08
CA GLN A 33 5.07 25.05 -17.54
C GLN A 33 5.02 23.65 -18.16
N ASN A 34 5.94 22.77 -17.81
CA ASN A 34 5.96 21.39 -18.29
C ASN A 34 4.74 20.62 -17.78
N THR A 35 4.31 20.85 -16.53
CA THR A 35 3.11 20.22 -15.98
C THR A 35 1.86 20.61 -16.77
N GLU A 36 1.69 21.90 -17.07
CA GLU A 36 0.57 22.41 -17.86
C GLU A 36 0.57 21.84 -19.28
N LEU A 37 1.74 21.78 -19.91
CA LEU A 37 1.91 21.20 -21.24
C LEU A 37 1.54 19.70 -21.23
N LEU A 38 2.04 18.93 -20.28
CA LEU A 38 1.68 17.50 -20.13
C LEU A 38 0.18 17.30 -19.97
N ILE A 39 -0.48 18.10 -19.12
CA ILE A 39 -1.92 18.00 -18.91
C ILE A 39 -2.69 18.33 -20.20
N GLN A 40 -2.26 19.36 -20.93
CA GLN A 40 -2.88 19.75 -22.19
C GLN A 40 -2.76 18.64 -23.23
N LEU A 41 -1.56 18.09 -23.42
CA LEU A 41 -1.33 16.96 -24.33
C LEU A 41 -2.17 15.73 -23.97
N CYS A 42 -2.31 15.42 -22.66
CA CYS A 42 -3.20 14.35 -22.21
C CYS A 42 -4.67 14.60 -22.55
N ARG A 43 -5.13 15.86 -22.48
CA ARG A 43 -6.51 16.22 -22.84
C ARG A 43 -6.77 16.14 -24.33
N ASP A 44 -5.80 16.54 -25.13
CA ASP A 44 -5.90 16.57 -26.59
C ASP A 44 -5.81 15.15 -27.19
N ASN A 45 -5.07 14.24 -26.54
CA ASN A 45 -4.87 12.88 -27.01
C ASN A 45 -5.97 11.91 -26.56
N THR A 46 -7.18 12.11 -27.08
CA THR A 46 -8.35 11.27 -26.76
C THR A 46 -8.26 9.84 -27.32
N LYS A 47 -7.44 9.61 -28.35
CA LYS A 47 -7.33 8.31 -29.03
C LYS A 47 -6.52 7.27 -28.24
N GLN A 48 -5.64 7.71 -27.35
CA GLN A 48 -4.80 6.82 -26.51
C GLN A 48 -5.41 6.54 -25.13
N ARG A 49 -6.62 7.02 -24.86
CA ARG A 49 -7.30 6.72 -23.59
C ARG A 49 -7.55 5.23 -23.50
N THR A 50 -7.16 4.64 -22.38
CA THR A 50 -7.44 3.23 -22.12
C THR A 50 -8.94 3.03 -21.92
N LYS A 51 -9.41 1.80 -22.14
CA LYS A 51 -10.81 1.45 -21.83
C LYS A 51 -11.14 1.70 -20.36
N LEU A 52 -10.12 1.54 -19.49
CA LEU A 52 -10.22 1.83 -18.08
C LEU A 52 -10.44 3.31 -17.81
N ASP A 53 -9.69 4.22 -18.46
CA ASP A 53 -9.85 5.66 -18.28
C ASP A 53 -11.29 6.10 -18.63
N VAL A 54 -11.86 5.52 -19.68
CA VAL A 54 -13.24 5.78 -20.09
C VAL A 54 -14.24 5.20 -19.06
N PHE A 55 -14.00 3.98 -18.58
CA PHE A 55 -14.82 3.33 -17.56
C PHE A 55 -14.81 4.13 -16.24
N MET A 56 -13.64 4.55 -15.78
CA MET A 56 -13.49 5.30 -14.53
C MET A 56 -14.10 6.71 -14.61
N LYS A 57 -14.11 7.32 -15.79
CA LYS A 57 -14.81 8.58 -16.01
C LYS A 57 -16.33 8.44 -15.83
N GLU A 58 -16.90 7.31 -16.25
CA GLU A 58 -18.35 7.06 -16.18
C GLU A 58 -18.77 6.54 -14.78
N TYR A 59 -17.98 5.62 -14.20
CA TYR A 59 -18.29 4.95 -12.93
C TYR A 59 -17.30 5.28 -11.80
N GLY A 60 -16.87 6.53 -11.69
CA GLY A 60 -15.98 6.95 -10.61
C GLY A 60 -16.62 6.83 -9.22
N LEU A 61 -15.78 6.77 -8.17
CA LEU A 61 -16.23 6.72 -6.75
C LEU A 61 -17.04 7.95 -6.31
N SER A 62 -17.18 8.93 -7.17
CA SER A 62 -17.98 10.13 -6.93
C SER A 62 -19.48 9.87 -7.03
N ASN A 63 -19.89 8.79 -7.67
CA ASN A 63 -21.30 8.45 -7.84
C ASN A 63 -21.66 7.15 -7.10
N ALA A 64 -22.93 7.00 -6.76
CA ALA A 64 -23.43 5.86 -6.01
C ALA A 64 -23.27 4.54 -6.77
N GLU A 65 -23.34 4.59 -8.10
CA GLU A 65 -23.19 3.45 -9.00
C GLU A 65 -21.75 2.91 -9.00
N GLY A 66 -20.76 3.80 -9.08
CA GLY A 66 -19.35 3.42 -8.98
C GLY A 66 -19.01 2.77 -7.65
N ILE A 67 -19.49 3.34 -6.55
CA ILE A 67 -19.34 2.75 -5.21
C ILE A 67 -20.02 1.38 -5.13
N ALA A 68 -21.25 1.28 -5.61
CA ALA A 68 -21.99 0.01 -5.59
C ALA A 68 -21.29 -1.09 -6.40
N LEU A 69 -20.78 -0.74 -7.59
CA LEU A 69 -20.04 -1.68 -8.44
C LEU A 69 -18.75 -2.16 -7.77
N MET A 70 -18.03 -1.28 -7.09
CA MET A 70 -16.81 -1.64 -6.38
C MET A 70 -17.06 -2.52 -5.17
N CYS A 71 -18.07 -2.17 -4.35
CA CYS A 71 -18.50 -3.00 -3.23
C CYS A 71 -18.95 -4.39 -3.71
N LEU A 72 -19.65 -4.43 -4.85
CA LEU A 72 -20.08 -5.67 -5.47
C LEU A 72 -18.88 -6.50 -5.92
N ALA A 73 -17.92 -5.88 -6.61
CA ALA A 73 -16.69 -6.53 -7.06
C ALA A 73 -15.90 -7.15 -5.91
N GLU A 74 -15.65 -6.38 -4.85
CA GLU A 74 -14.94 -6.84 -3.66
C GLU A 74 -15.67 -8.00 -2.99
N SER A 75 -16.97 -7.87 -2.80
CA SER A 75 -17.77 -8.84 -2.06
C SER A 75 -17.93 -10.15 -2.82
N LEU A 76 -18.16 -10.10 -4.14
CA LEU A 76 -18.29 -11.30 -4.97
C LEU A 76 -17.03 -12.18 -4.97
N MET A 77 -15.87 -11.57 -4.86
CA MET A 77 -14.61 -12.33 -4.82
C MET A 77 -14.36 -12.95 -3.44
N ARG A 78 -14.94 -12.41 -2.36
CA ARG A 78 -14.77 -12.89 -0.99
C ARG A 78 -15.80 -13.93 -0.58
N ILE A 79 -17.01 -13.88 -1.13
CA ILE A 79 -18.12 -14.75 -0.74
C ILE A 79 -17.95 -16.13 -1.39
N PRO A 80 -17.86 -17.22 -0.61
CA PRO A 80 -17.60 -18.55 -1.14
C PRO A 80 -18.83 -19.23 -1.77
N ASP A 81 -20.05 -18.91 -1.29
CA ASP A 81 -21.28 -19.56 -1.70
C ASP A 81 -22.14 -18.67 -2.63
N ASN A 82 -22.89 -19.33 -3.50
CA ASN A 82 -23.71 -18.66 -4.50
C ASN A 82 -24.95 -17.96 -3.92
N ALA A 83 -25.54 -18.48 -2.87
CA ALA A 83 -26.76 -17.91 -2.29
C ALA A 83 -26.47 -16.53 -1.67
N THR A 84 -25.38 -16.42 -0.93
CA THR A 84 -24.92 -15.13 -0.36
C THR A 84 -24.50 -14.16 -1.46
N ARG A 85 -23.83 -14.63 -2.54
CA ARG A 85 -23.51 -13.81 -3.71
C ARG A 85 -24.75 -13.23 -4.37
N ASP A 86 -25.75 -14.07 -4.62
CA ASP A 86 -26.99 -13.67 -5.27
C ASP A 86 -27.76 -12.65 -4.42
N SER A 87 -27.81 -12.84 -3.11
CA SER A 87 -28.42 -11.88 -2.17
C SER A 87 -27.74 -10.51 -2.23
N LEU A 88 -26.41 -10.49 -2.22
CA LEU A 88 -25.64 -9.24 -2.30
C LEU A 88 -25.80 -8.55 -3.65
N ILE A 89 -25.74 -9.30 -4.76
CA ILE A 89 -25.95 -8.75 -6.10
C ILE A 89 -27.33 -8.06 -6.17
N ASN A 90 -28.38 -8.73 -5.71
CA ASN A 90 -29.71 -8.18 -5.70
C ASN A 90 -29.83 -6.92 -4.83
N GLU A 91 -29.22 -6.91 -3.64
CA GLU A 91 -29.19 -5.73 -2.76
C GLU A 91 -28.51 -4.53 -3.45
N LYS A 92 -27.32 -4.72 -3.99
CA LYS A 92 -26.52 -3.62 -4.57
C LYS A 92 -27.07 -3.15 -5.92
N LEU A 93 -27.60 -4.04 -6.73
CA LEU A 93 -28.22 -3.65 -8.01
C LEU A 93 -29.53 -2.87 -7.81
N THR A 94 -30.28 -3.14 -6.74
CA THR A 94 -31.52 -2.40 -6.45
C THR A 94 -31.29 -1.04 -5.82
N SER A 95 -30.13 -0.79 -5.24
CA SER A 95 -29.79 0.47 -4.55
C SER A 95 -29.22 1.57 -5.45
N ALA A 96 -28.85 1.27 -6.70
CA ALA A 96 -28.18 2.20 -7.61
C ALA A 96 -29.01 2.53 -8.88
N SER A 97 -28.81 3.72 -9.48
CA SER A 97 -29.56 4.22 -10.64
C SER A 97 -28.92 3.86 -11.99
N TRP A 98 -28.68 2.57 -12.22
CA TRP A 98 -27.97 2.04 -13.40
C TRP A 98 -28.53 2.47 -14.76
N SER A 99 -29.83 2.78 -14.83
CA SER A 99 -30.51 3.13 -16.07
C SER A 99 -30.05 4.46 -16.68
N GLU A 100 -29.43 5.34 -15.90
CA GLU A 100 -28.98 6.64 -16.39
C GLU A 100 -27.72 6.55 -17.26
N HIS A 101 -26.98 5.47 -17.12
CA HIS A 101 -25.72 5.21 -17.86
C HIS A 101 -25.90 4.37 -19.12
N LEU A 102 -27.10 3.81 -19.35
CA LEU A 102 -27.41 3.00 -20.52
C LEU A 102 -27.39 3.81 -21.81
N GLY A 103 -26.46 3.47 -22.70
CA GLY A 103 -26.37 4.06 -24.03
C GLY A 103 -25.73 5.44 -24.13
N ARG A 104 -25.26 6.02 -23.01
CA ARG A 104 -24.54 7.32 -23.00
C ARG A 104 -23.02 7.19 -23.13
N ALA A 105 -22.49 6.00 -22.85
CA ALA A 105 -21.05 5.78 -22.92
C ALA A 105 -20.59 5.52 -24.35
N GLU A 106 -19.59 6.27 -24.79
CA GLU A 106 -18.96 6.09 -26.11
C GLU A 106 -18.12 4.81 -26.21
N SER A 107 -17.83 4.16 -25.08
CA SER A 107 -16.96 3.00 -25.00
C SER A 107 -17.74 1.68 -25.04
N PHE A 108 -17.26 0.78 -25.89
CA PHE A 108 -17.73 -0.60 -25.97
C PHE A 108 -17.63 -1.35 -24.62
N LEU A 109 -16.67 -1.00 -23.77
CA LEU A 109 -16.43 -1.67 -22.48
C LEU A 109 -17.43 -1.24 -21.42
N VAL A 110 -17.74 0.05 -21.34
CA VAL A 110 -18.80 0.56 -20.47
C VAL A 110 -20.14 0.00 -20.92
N ASN A 111 -20.39 0.01 -22.20
CA ASN A 111 -21.56 -0.63 -22.78
C ASN A 111 -21.55 -2.14 -22.55
N SER A 112 -20.41 -2.84 -22.60
CA SER A 112 -20.31 -4.28 -22.34
C SER A 112 -20.43 -4.63 -20.87
N ALA A 113 -19.92 -3.83 -19.94
CA ALA A 113 -20.15 -3.98 -18.51
C ALA A 113 -21.62 -3.75 -18.19
N THR A 114 -22.23 -2.69 -18.73
CA THR A 114 -23.66 -2.41 -18.66
C THR A 114 -24.48 -3.45 -19.43
N TRP A 115 -23.98 -3.98 -20.53
CA TRP A 115 -24.57 -5.05 -21.34
C TRP A 115 -24.40 -6.45 -20.75
N GLY A 116 -23.34 -6.70 -20.01
CA GLY A 116 -23.22 -7.89 -19.17
C GLY A 116 -24.31 -7.91 -18.10
N LEU A 117 -24.75 -6.73 -17.69
CA LEU A 117 -25.90 -6.51 -16.82
C LEU A 117 -27.24 -6.43 -17.59
N ASP A 118 -27.19 -6.17 -18.92
CA ASP A 118 -28.35 -5.99 -19.80
C ASP A 118 -28.41 -7.07 -20.90
N PHE A 119 -28.90 -8.22 -20.52
CA PHE A 119 -28.88 -9.46 -21.30
C PHE A 119 -29.79 -9.46 -22.53
N SER A 120 -29.70 -8.56 -23.43
CA SER A 120 -30.07 -8.67 -24.84
C SER A 120 -30.82 -7.48 -25.48
N LYS A 121 -30.52 -7.22 -26.76
CA LYS A 121 -31.24 -6.31 -27.67
C LYS A 121 -32.77 -6.51 -27.71
N LYS A 122 -33.29 -7.65 -27.25
CA LYS A 122 -34.74 -7.95 -27.25
C LYS A 122 -35.48 -7.25 -26.10
N PHE A 123 -34.80 -6.83 -25.04
CA PHE A 123 -35.41 -6.19 -23.89
C PHE A 123 -35.50 -4.66 -24.01
N LEU A 124 -34.57 -4.03 -24.74
CA LEU A 124 -34.56 -2.57 -24.98
C LEU A 124 -35.78 -2.06 -25.76
N GLN A 125 -36.45 -2.93 -26.49
CA GLN A 125 -37.66 -2.55 -27.27
C GLN A 125 -38.96 -2.63 -26.46
N ALA A 126 -38.93 -3.11 -25.20
CA ALA A 126 -40.17 -3.43 -24.46
C ALA A 126 -40.45 -2.53 -23.25
N SER A 127 -39.61 -1.57 -22.87
CA SER A 127 -39.85 -0.78 -21.66
C SER A 127 -39.62 0.71 -21.86
N SER A 128 -40.73 1.41 -22.02
CA SER A 128 -40.86 2.88 -21.94
C SER A 128 -41.16 3.36 -20.50
N THR A 129 -40.71 2.66 -19.45
CA THR A 129 -40.92 3.04 -18.05
C THR A 129 -39.61 3.35 -17.35
N PRO A 130 -39.47 4.52 -16.75
CA PRO A 130 -38.27 4.90 -16.00
C PRO A 130 -38.23 4.21 -14.64
N SER A 131 -37.04 3.89 -14.19
CA SER A 131 -36.65 3.49 -12.83
C SER A 131 -36.34 2.01 -12.58
N ASN A 132 -35.57 1.78 -11.55
CA ASN A 132 -35.05 0.53 -10.92
C ASN A 132 -35.93 -0.75 -11.02
N PHE A 133 -37.17 -0.63 -11.48
CA PHE A 133 -38.14 -1.69 -11.62
C PHE A 133 -37.76 -2.72 -12.67
N TRP A 134 -36.98 -2.37 -13.67
CA TRP A 134 -36.57 -3.29 -14.74
C TRP A 134 -35.52 -4.30 -14.30
N LEU A 135 -34.55 -3.91 -13.44
CA LEU A 135 -33.55 -4.84 -12.87
C LEU A 135 -34.21 -5.86 -11.95
N VAL A 136 -35.14 -5.40 -11.11
CA VAL A 136 -35.96 -6.30 -10.26
C VAL A 136 -36.82 -7.21 -11.09
N SER A 137 -37.35 -6.74 -12.23
CA SER A 137 -38.11 -7.59 -13.15
C SER A 137 -37.24 -8.52 -13.97
N LEU A 138 -35.97 -8.15 -14.22
CA LEU A 138 -34.97 -8.98 -14.89
C LEU A 138 -34.54 -10.14 -13.96
N SER A 139 -34.24 -9.87 -12.70
CA SER A 139 -33.90 -10.91 -11.72
C SER A 139 -35.01 -11.92 -11.56
N LYS A 140 -36.27 -11.46 -11.55
CA LYS A 140 -37.46 -12.32 -11.48
C LYS A 140 -37.69 -13.16 -12.75
N LYS A 141 -37.23 -12.70 -13.93
CA LYS A 141 -37.45 -13.39 -15.21
C LYS A 141 -36.31 -14.30 -15.65
N LEU A 142 -35.06 -13.92 -15.37
CA LEU A 142 -33.84 -14.65 -15.81
C LEU A 142 -33.28 -15.56 -14.71
N GLY A 143 -33.63 -15.31 -13.46
CA GLY A 143 -33.07 -15.99 -12.30
C GLY A 143 -31.70 -15.44 -11.87
N ASP A 144 -31.41 -15.56 -10.57
CA ASP A 144 -30.21 -15.02 -9.94
C ASP A 144 -28.90 -15.57 -10.54
N ALA A 145 -28.93 -16.81 -11.04
CA ALA A 145 -27.79 -17.47 -11.68
C ALA A 145 -27.30 -16.74 -12.93
N SER A 146 -28.22 -16.23 -13.76
CA SER A 146 -27.87 -15.54 -15.02
C SER A 146 -27.29 -14.13 -14.75
N ILE A 147 -27.78 -13.45 -13.72
CA ILE A 147 -27.25 -12.15 -13.28
C ILE A 147 -25.85 -12.33 -12.69
N ARG A 148 -25.65 -13.34 -11.84
CA ARG A 148 -24.35 -13.68 -11.30
C ARG A 148 -23.33 -13.93 -12.40
N GLU A 149 -23.69 -14.69 -13.43
CA GLU A 149 -22.79 -14.95 -14.57
C GLU A 149 -22.45 -13.68 -15.34
N ALA A 150 -23.42 -12.80 -15.59
CA ALA A 150 -23.21 -11.52 -16.24
C ALA A 150 -22.26 -10.61 -15.43
N VAL A 151 -22.43 -10.54 -14.11
CA VAL A 151 -21.54 -9.79 -13.21
C VAL A 151 -20.13 -10.40 -13.19
N ASN A 152 -20.01 -11.74 -13.16
CA ASN A 152 -18.73 -12.42 -13.24
C ASN A 152 -17.99 -12.09 -14.55
N ILE A 153 -18.69 -12.07 -15.67
CA ILE A 153 -18.13 -11.69 -16.98
C ILE A 153 -17.66 -10.23 -16.95
N ALA A 154 -18.47 -9.31 -16.44
CA ALA A 154 -18.08 -7.90 -16.32
C ALA A 154 -16.83 -7.74 -15.44
N MET A 155 -16.76 -8.47 -14.34
CA MET A 155 -15.58 -8.49 -13.46
C MET A 155 -14.34 -9.08 -14.11
N GLN A 156 -14.50 -10.13 -14.94
CA GLN A 156 -13.39 -10.69 -15.71
C GLN A 156 -12.86 -9.71 -16.75
N ILE A 157 -13.74 -8.95 -17.41
CA ILE A 157 -13.34 -7.91 -18.37
C ILE A 157 -12.54 -6.82 -17.65
N LEU A 158 -13.03 -6.32 -16.51
CA LEU A 158 -12.31 -5.34 -15.72
C LEU A 158 -10.95 -5.87 -15.21
N SER A 159 -10.91 -7.12 -14.76
CA SER A 159 -9.67 -7.75 -14.30
C SER A 159 -8.59 -7.80 -15.40
N LYS A 160 -8.98 -8.06 -16.65
CA LYS A 160 -8.04 -8.11 -17.78
C LYS A 160 -7.38 -6.77 -18.09
N GLU A 161 -8.01 -5.66 -17.72
CA GLU A 161 -7.40 -4.33 -17.92
C GLU A 161 -6.29 -4.04 -16.91
N PHE A 162 -6.27 -4.71 -15.74
CA PHE A 162 -5.28 -4.49 -14.68
C PHE A 162 -4.22 -5.58 -14.57
N VAL A 163 -4.40 -6.71 -15.24
CA VAL A 163 -3.53 -7.89 -15.14
C VAL A 163 -2.98 -8.23 -16.52
N CYS A 164 -1.67 -8.30 -16.57
CA CYS A 164 -0.96 -8.51 -17.83
C CYS A 164 -1.22 -9.91 -18.39
N ALA A 165 -1.17 -10.94 -17.53
CA ALA A 165 -1.44 -12.33 -17.88
C ALA A 165 -1.87 -13.13 -16.64
N GLN A 166 -2.49 -14.30 -16.85
CA GLN A 166 -2.79 -15.21 -15.74
C GLN A 166 -1.58 -16.05 -15.33
N ASP A 167 -0.70 -16.33 -16.29
CA ASP A 167 0.56 -17.02 -16.10
C ASP A 167 1.67 -16.33 -16.90
N ILE A 168 2.90 -16.32 -16.36
CA ILE A 168 4.06 -15.71 -17.03
C ILE A 168 4.37 -16.38 -18.38
N GLU A 169 4.06 -17.66 -18.52
CA GLU A 169 4.26 -18.42 -19.75
C GLU A 169 3.46 -17.87 -20.94
N GLU A 170 2.30 -17.25 -20.69
CA GLU A 170 1.47 -16.61 -21.73
C GLU A 170 2.18 -15.44 -22.43
N LEU A 171 3.23 -14.91 -21.80
CA LEU A 171 3.96 -13.75 -22.31
C LEU A 171 5.19 -14.10 -23.17
N LYS A 172 5.59 -15.37 -23.25
CA LYS A 172 6.79 -15.79 -24.00
C LYS A 172 6.77 -15.34 -25.48
N ASP A 173 5.60 -15.42 -26.11
CA ASP A 173 5.42 -15.06 -27.51
C ASP A 173 4.73 -13.69 -27.71
N SER A 174 4.64 -12.88 -26.67
CA SER A 174 3.95 -11.60 -26.71
C SER A 174 4.77 -10.53 -27.44
N SER A 175 4.29 -10.06 -28.57
CA SER A 175 4.89 -8.93 -29.31
C SER A 175 4.84 -7.63 -28.49
N TRP A 176 3.86 -7.48 -27.60
CA TRP A 176 3.75 -6.34 -26.71
C TRP A 176 4.95 -6.27 -25.75
N LEU A 177 5.37 -7.41 -25.21
CA LEU A 177 6.49 -7.48 -24.27
C LEU A 177 7.83 -7.09 -24.93
N GLN A 178 7.99 -7.32 -26.24
CA GLN A 178 9.21 -6.95 -26.97
C GLN A 178 9.43 -5.44 -27.07
N SER A 179 8.36 -4.63 -26.90
CA SER A 179 8.43 -3.17 -26.95
C SER A 179 8.36 -2.50 -25.57
N HIS A 180 8.27 -3.29 -24.49
CA HIS A 180 8.11 -2.76 -23.15
C HIS A 180 9.05 -3.46 -22.14
N ARG A 181 9.61 -2.68 -21.22
CA ARG A 181 10.31 -3.21 -20.07
C ARG A 181 9.34 -3.38 -18.91
N CYS A 182 9.32 -4.57 -18.29
CA CYS A 182 8.36 -4.92 -17.26
C CYS A 182 9.06 -5.28 -15.94
N SER A 183 8.39 -4.95 -14.82
CA SER A 183 8.64 -5.53 -13.51
C SER A 183 7.41 -6.37 -13.13
N PHE A 184 7.54 -7.68 -13.17
CA PHE A 184 6.43 -8.59 -12.93
C PHE A 184 6.15 -8.75 -11.44
N ASP A 185 4.88 -8.64 -11.04
CA ASP A 185 4.38 -8.92 -9.72
C ASP A 185 3.56 -10.21 -9.76
N MET A 186 4.12 -11.29 -9.22
CA MET A 186 3.37 -12.52 -9.05
C MET A 186 2.37 -12.31 -7.92
N LEU A 187 1.09 -12.23 -8.28
CA LEU A 187 0.04 -11.93 -7.32
C LEU A 187 0.01 -12.97 -6.20
N GLY A 188 0.03 -12.48 -4.99
CA GLY A 188 0.08 -13.23 -3.75
C GLY A 188 0.79 -12.42 -2.68
N GLU A 189 0.12 -12.22 -1.57
CA GLU A 189 0.63 -11.50 -0.40
C GLU A 189 0.02 -12.09 0.87
N ALA A 190 0.63 -11.83 2.03
CA ALA A 190 0.13 -12.24 3.33
C ALA A 190 -0.25 -13.74 3.38
N SER A 191 0.72 -14.62 3.12
CA SER A 191 0.51 -16.07 3.23
C SER A 191 0.00 -16.46 4.62
N ARG A 192 -1.01 -17.32 4.67
CA ARG A 192 -1.71 -17.68 5.91
C ARG A 192 -1.13 -18.89 6.61
N ASN A 193 -0.38 -19.70 5.89
CA ASN A 193 0.26 -20.91 6.39
C ASN A 193 1.46 -21.31 5.53
N GLN A 194 2.22 -22.31 5.99
CA GLN A 194 3.41 -22.80 5.32
C GLN A 194 3.13 -23.31 3.89
N LEU A 195 2.04 -24.05 3.69
CA LEU A 195 1.68 -24.60 2.38
C LEU A 195 1.48 -23.49 1.34
N GLN A 196 0.81 -22.39 1.71
CA GLN A 196 0.60 -21.26 0.84
C GLN A 196 1.89 -20.50 0.57
N SER A 197 2.75 -20.35 1.59
CA SER A 197 4.04 -19.70 1.41
C SER A 197 5.00 -20.49 0.52
N ASP A 198 4.95 -21.82 0.59
CA ASP A 198 5.72 -22.70 -0.31
C ASP A 198 5.19 -22.62 -1.75
N ALA A 199 3.87 -22.57 -1.92
CA ALA A 199 3.27 -22.38 -3.25
C ALA A 199 3.66 -21.04 -3.90
N TYR A 200 3.72 -19.96 -3.11
CA TYR A 200 4.19 -18.65 -3.60
C TYR A 200 5.68 -18.66 -3.93
N PHE A 201 6.51 -19.31 -3.11
CA PHE A 201 7.94 -19.50 -3.40
C PHE A 201 8.14 -20.18 -4.75
N GLU A 202 7.46 -21.30 -4.99
CA GLU A 202 7.52 -22.03 -6.26
C GLU A 202 7.00 -21.17 -7.45
N SER A 203 5.99 -20.33 -7.21
CA SER A 203 5.51 -19.39 -8.22
C SER A 203 6.56 -18.36 -8.61
N TYR A 204 7.26 -17.77 -7.61
CA TYR A 204 8.36 -16.85 -7.86
C TYR A 204 9.52 -17.52 -8.58
N LEU A 205 9.89 -18.72 -8.18
CA LEU A 205 10.99 -19.47 -8.80
C LEU A 205 10.72 -19.78 -10.27
N ARG A 206 9.51 -20.25 -10.60
CA ARG A 206 9.09 -20.46 -12.00
C ARG A 206 9.11 -19.15 -12.78
N ALA A 207 8.59 -18.08 -12.20
CA ALA A 207 8.55 -16.78 -12.86
C ALA A 207 9.96 -16.25 -13.16
N ILE A 208 10.90 -16.35 -12.24
CA ILE A 208 12.30 -15.96 -12.45
C ILE A 208 12.91 -16.73 -13.64
N ASN A 209 12.70 -18.04 -13.69
CA ASN A 209 13.20 -18.87 -14.81
C ASN A 209 12.61 -18.44 -16.14
N SER A 210 11.28 -18.27 -16.21
CA SER A 210 10.59 -17.86 -17.46
C SER A 210 10.98 -16.45 -17.89
N ILE A 211 11.14 -15.50 -16.95
CA ILE A 211 11.61 -14.14 -17.26
C ILE A 211 13.04 -14.19 -17.80
N GLY A 212 13.92 -15.01 -17.21
CA GLY A 212 15.28 -15.19 -17.70
C GLY A 212 15.34 -15.74 -19.12
N GLU A 213 14.49 -16.72 -19.46
CA GLU A 213 14.35 -17.24 -20.82
C GLU A 213 13.86 -16.16 -21.80
N ILE A 214 12.80 -15.41 -21.44
CA ILE A 214 12.27 -14.31 -22.24
C ILE A 214 13.33 -13.23 -22.48
N ASN A 215 14.03 -12.82 -21.42
CA ASN A 215 15.08 -11.81 -21.52
C ASN A 215 16.21 -12.24 -22.46
N SER A 216 16.66 -13.49 -22.31
CA SER A 216 17.73 -14.06 -23.15
C SER A 216 17.31 -14.21 -24.60
N ALA A 217 16.06 -14.60 -24.87
CA ALA A 217 15.56 -14.80 -26.23
C ALA A 217 15.41 -13.48 -27.02
N HIS A 218 15.08 -12.39 -26.32
CA HIS A 218 14.71 -11.10 -26.96
C HIS A 218 15.64 -9.94 -26.62
N GLY A 219 16.70 -10.16 -25.86
CA GLY A 219 17.62 -9.09 -25.44
C GLY A 219 16.98 -8.06 -24.50
N LEU A 220 16.05 -8.49 -23.64
CA LEU A 220 15.28 -7.65 -22.73
C LEU A 220 15.88 -7.64 -21.32
N SER A 221 15.41 -6.72 -20.49
CA SER A 221 15.80 -6.62 -19.07
C SER A 221 14.55 -6.48 -18.20
N ASN A 222 13.63 -7.45 -18.30
CA ASN A 222 12.47 -7.52 -17.43
C ASN A 222 12.88 -8.02 -16.05
N GLY A 223 12.25 -7.49 -15.00
CA GLY A 223 12.50 -7.85 -13.62
C GLY A 223 11.29 -8.46 -12.92
N ILE A 224 11.48 -8.79 -11.65
CA ILE A 224 10.44 -9.33 -10.77
C ILE A 224 10.35 -8.52 -9.47
N SER A 225 9.13 -8.34 -8.98
CA SER A 225 8.83 -7.75 -7.66
C SER A 225 8.44 -8.87 -6.69
N ILE A 226 9.07 -8.91 -5.51
CA ILE A 226 8.85 -9.96 -4.51
C ILE A 226 8.27 -9.33 -3.25
N LYS A 227 7.15 -9.88 -2.74
CA LYS A 227 6.55 -9.52 -1.45
C LYS A 227 7.01 -10.50 -0.36
N LEU A 228 7.60 -9.96 0.71
CA LEU A 228 8.14 -10.78 1.79
C LEU A 228 7.04 -11.53 2.55
N SER A 229 5.86 -10.94 2.70
CA SER A 229 4.70 -11.58 3.34
C SER A 229 4.16 -12.79 2.58
N ALA A 230 4.47 -12.95 1.31
CA ALA A 230 4.15 -14.13 0.54
C ALA A 230 5.01 -15.34 0.94
N LEU A 231 6.24 -15.11 1.36
CA LEU A 231 7.24 -16.17 1.61
C LEU A 231 7.18 -16.77 3.02
N TYR A 232 6.53 -16.08 3.97
CA TYR A 232 6.40 -16.56 5.35
C TYR A 232 5.19 -15.97 6.06
N SER A 233 4.35 -16.84 6.67
CA SER A 233 3.07 -16.44 7.26
C SER A 233 3.19 -15.64 8.57
N LYS A 234 4.33 -15.75 9.27
CA LYS A 234 4.60 -14.99 10.51
C LYS A 234 5.63 -13.88 10.25
N TYR A 235 5.47 -13.15 9.15
CA TYR A 235 6.35 -12.04 8.80
C TYR A 235 6.00 -10.79 9.61
N ASP A 236 6.52 -10.72 10.84
CA ASP A 236 6.44 -9.56 11.74
C ASP A 236 7.67 -9.50 12.67
N ALA A 237 7.86 -8.36 13.35
CA ALA A 237 9.06 -8.11 14.16
C ALA A 237 9.16 -8.97 15.42
N LEU A 238 8.04 -9.44 15.99
CA LEU A 238 8.06 -10.36 17.14
C LEU A 238 8.62 -11.73 16.78
N HIS A 239 8.55 -12.11 15.50
CA HIS A 239 9.07 -13.35 14.97
C HIS A 239 10.38 -13.18 14.20
N GLU A 240 11.16 -12.11 14.48
CA GLU A 240 12.40 -11.83 13.73
C GLU A 240 13.33 -13.03 13.60
N ARG A 241 13.48 -13.83 14.68
CA ARG A 241 14.33 -15.02 14.68
C ARG A 241 13.84 -16.08 13.71
N GLU A 242 12.53 -16.35 13.70
CA GLU A 242 11.90 -17.30 12.77
C GLU A 242 11.95 -16.76 11.35
N VAL A 243 11.73 -15.46 11.16
CA VAL A 243 11.84 -14.80 9.86
C VAL A 243 13.24 -14.97 9.29
N LYS A 244 14.28 -14.72 10.07
CA LYS A 244 15.68 -14.93 9.66
C LYS A 244 16.01 -16.41 9.37
N ASN A 245 15.39 -17.34 10.08
CA ASN A 245 15.63 -18.76 9.90
C ASN A 245 14.85 -19.38 8.72
N PHE A 246 13.67 -18.87 8.38
CA PHE A 246 12.78 -19.51 7.41
C PHE A 246 12.52 -18.65 6.17
N LEU A 247 12.34 -17.32 6.32
CA LEU A 247 12.08 -16.44 5.18
C LEU A 247 13.38 -16.07 4.46
N LEU A 248 14.40 -15.64 5.21
CA LEU A 248 15.65 -15.17 4.61
C LEU A 248 16.33 -16.20 3.70
N PRO A 249 16.42 -17.51 4.04
CA PRO A 249 16.93 -18.53 3.13
C PRO A 249 16.13 -18.63 1.83
N LYS A 250 14.80 -18.65 1.89
CA LYS A 250 13.95 -18.68 0.71
C LYS A 250 14.18 -17.45 -0.19
N LEU A 251 14.22 -16.26 0.41
CA LEU A 251 14.48 -15.03 -0.31
C LEU A 251 15.87 -15.05 -0.97
N ARG A 252 16.87 -15.54 -0.24
CA ARG A 252 18.24 -15.72 -0.74
C ARG A 252 18.28 -16.64 -1.95
N ASP A 253 17.61 -17.79 -1.89
CA ASP A 253 17.57 -18.75 -2.99
C ASP A 253 16.92 -18.15 -4.25
N LEU A 254 15.81 -17.39 -4.10
CA LEU A 254 15.17 -16.69 -5.21
C LEU A 254 16.11 -15.63 -5.83
N VAL A 255 16.83 -14.87 -5.01
CA VAL A 255 17.72 -13.82 -5.52
C VAL A 255 18.98 -14.42 -6.16
N ILE A 256 19.50 -15.54 -5.65
CA ILE A 256 20.60 -16.28 -6.30
C ILE A 256 20.16 -16.77 -7.67
N GLU A 257 18.98 -17.42 -7.77
CA GLU A 257 18.46 -17.88 -9.07
C GLU A 257 18.27 -16.69 -10.04
N ALA A 258 17.71 -15.59 -9.55
CA ALA A 258 17.57 -14.39 -10.34
C ALA A 258 18.91 -13.82 -10.81
N SER A 259 19.95 -13.87 -9.98
CA SER A 259 21.29 -13.45 -10.35
C SER A 259 21.92 -14.33 -11.42
N VAL A 260 21.70 -15.65 -11.38
CA VAL A 260 22.14 -16.61 -12.40
C VAL A 260 21.43 -16.37 -13.73
N LYS A 261 20.15 -16.04 -13.69
CA LYS A 261 19.33 -15.74 -14.88
C LYS A 261 19.40 -14.29 -15.34
N ASP A 262 20.16 -13.45 -14.62
CA ASP A 262 20.28 -12.01 -14.84
C ASP A 262 18.95 -11.23 -14.82
N VAL A 263 17.99 -11.67 -13.97
CA VAL A 263 16.66 -11.08 -13.79
C VAL A 263 16.67 -10.07 -12.65
N PRO A 264 16.47 -8.76 -12.89
CA PRO A 264 16.39 -7.74 -11.84
C PRO A 264 15.34 -8.08 -10.77
N VAL A 265 15.69 -7.93 -9.50
CA VAL A 265 14.79 -8.17 -8.37
C VAL A 265 14.52 -6.89 -7.61
N THR A 266 13.26 -6.58 -7.36
CA THR A 266 12.84 -5.50 -6.46
C THR A 266 12.02 -6.09 -5.32
N ILE A 267 12.46 -5.90 -4.08
CA ILE A 267 11.66 -6.25 -2.89
C ILE A 267 10.61 -5.16 -2.70
N ASP A 268 9.33 -5.52 -2.80
CA ASP A 268 8.23 -4.58 -2.59
C ASP A 268 8.12 -4.16 -1.13
N ALA A 269 7.78 -2.89 -0.90
CA ALA A 269 7.48 -2.38 0.43
C ALA A 269 6.03 -2.71 0.81
N GLU A 270 5.86 -3.11 2.05
CA GLU A 270 4.57 -3.46 2.63
C GLU A 270 4.22 -2.47 3.77
N GLU A 271 3.52 -2.89 4.83
CA GLU A 271 3.11 -2.00 5.91
C GLU A 271 4.31 -1.43 6.69
N GLN A 272 4.14 -0.23 7.27
CA GLN A 272 5.20 0.49 7.97
C GLN A 272 5.69 -0.22 9.25
N ASP A 273 4.87 -1.08 9.84
CA ASP A 273 5.27 -1.90 10.98
C ASP A 273 6.24 -3.04 10.60
N ARG A 274 6.42 -3.31 9.31
CA ARG A 274 7.41 -4.26 8.76
C ARG A 274 8.69 -3.59 8.26
N LEU A 275 8.74 -2.25 8.21
CA LEU A 275 9.84 -1.53 7.58
C LEU A 275 11.21 -1.88 8.18
N SER A 276 11.34 -1.83 9.52
CA SER A 276 12.63 -2.09 10.17
C SER A 276 13.10 -3.54 9.96
N LEU A 277 12.19 -4.50 10.04
CA LEU A 277 12.48 -5.91 9.76
C LEU A 277 12.86 -6.13 8.28
N SER A 278 12.12 -5.51 7.35
CA SER A 278 12.40 -5.57 5.92
C SER A 278 13.80 -5.06 5.60
N LEU A 279 14.18 -3.91 6.16
CA LEU A 279 15.52 -3.34 5.96
C LEU A 279 16.63 -4.24 6.52
N SER A 280 16.40 -4.89 7.67
CA SER A 280 17.35 -5.86 8.23
C SER A 280 17.57 -7.07 7.29
N LEU A 281 16.49 -7.62 6.72
CA LEU A 281 16.57 -8.72 5.75
C LEU A 281 17.28 -8.30 4.45
N ILE A 282 17.01 -7.09 3.99
CA ILE A 282 17.63 -6.53 2.78
C ILE A 282 19.13 -6.28 3.02
N GLU A 283 19.52 -5.80 4.21
CA GLU A 283 20.92 -5.67 4.58
C GLU A 283 21.63 -7.03 4.57
N ASP A 284 21.08 -8.03 5.24
CA ASP A 284 21.62 -9.40 5.28
C ASP A 284 21.80 -9.95 3.85
N LEU A 285 20.79 -9.76 2.97
CA LEU A 285 20.81 -10.19 1.58
C LEU A 285 21.81 -9.41 0.72
N ALA A 286 21.83 -8.09 0.86
CA ALA A 286 22.65 -7.19 0.08
C ALA A 286 24.17 -7.37 0.34
N LEU A 287 24.51 -7.83 1.54
CA LEU A 287 25.90 -8.10 1.95
C LEU A 287 26.29 -9.58 1.81
N ASP A 288 25.37 -10.44 1.38
CA ASP A 288 25.68 -11.86 1.11
C ASP A 288 26.80 -11.98 0.07
N PRO A 289 27.87 -12.75 0.32
CA PRO A 289 29.03 -12.85 -0.58
C PRO A 289 28.71 -13.28 -2.01
N VAL A 290 27.63 -14.03 -2.21
CA VAL A 290 27.21 -14.52 -3.55
C VAL A 290 26.50 -13.40 -4.32
N ILE A 291 25.73 -12.56 -3.63
CA ILE A 291 24.83 -11.55 -4.22
C ILE A 291 25.47 -10.16 -4.23
N LYS A 292 26.40 -9.90 -3.34
CA LYS A 292 26.97 -8.56 -3.07
C LYS A 292 27.44 -7.82 -4.32
N ASN A 293 28.02 -8.52 -5.27
CA ASN A 293 28.55 -7.92 -6.51
C ASN A 293 27.54 -7.88 -7.66
N TRP A 294 26.36 -8.48 -7.49
CA TRP A 294 25.32 -8.44 -8.51
C TRP A 294 24.54 -7.12 -8.42
N PRO A 295 24.50 -6.28 -9.51
CA PRO A 295 23.98 -4.92 -9.40
C PRO A 295 22.46 -4.81 -9.40
N LYS A 296 21.71 -5.88 -9.76
CA LYS A 296 20.29 -5.80 -10.08
C LYS A 296 19.36 -6.15 -8.88
N LEU A 297 19.87 -6.01 -7.64
CA LEU A 297 19.06 -6.10 -6.43
C LEU A 297 18.53 -4.72 -6.03
N GLY A 298 17.24 -4.63 -5.76
CA GLY A 298 16.60 -3.39 -5.33
C GLY A 298 15.45 -3.58 -4.37
N LEU A 299 14.87 -2.47 -3.94
CA LEU A 299 13.70 -2.43 -3.07
C LEU A 299 12.82 -1.23 -3.39
N ALA A 300 11.54 -1.31 -2.98
CA ALA A 300 10.65 -0.17 -3.01
C ALA A 300 10.72 0.63 -1.69
N VAL A 301 10.61 1.97 -1.79
CA VAL A 301 10.54 2.89 -0.65
C VAL A 301 9.28 3.73 -0.77
N GLN A 302 8.52 3.83 0.32
CA GLN A 302 7.23 4.49 0.36
C GLN A 302 7.32 5.89 0.97
N ALA A 303 7.04 6.92 0.15
CA ALA A 303 7.14 8.33 0.54
C ALA A 303 6.03 8.80 1.49
N TYR A 304 4.94 8.04 1.67
CA TYR A 304 3.95 8.39 2.68
C TYR A 304 4.43 8.11 4.11
N GLY A 305 5.49 7.28 4.27
CA GLY A 305 6.13 7.00 5.54
C GLY A 305 7.01 8.18 6.00
N LYS A 306 6.88 8.56 7.26
CA LYS A 306 7.62 9.69 7.84
C LYS A 306 9.15 9.48 7.85
N ARG A 307 9.59 8.22 7.74
CA ARG A 307 11.02 7.83 7.76
C ARG A 307 11.65 7.66 6.37
N SER A 308 10.97 8.01 5.27
CA SER A 308 11.49 7.74 3.91
C SER A 308 12.86 8.35 3.64
N LEU A 309 13.12 9.59 4.09
CA LEU A 309 14.42 10.24 3.93
C LEU A 309 15.55 9.49 4.65
N GLN A 310 15.28 9.00 5.85
CA GLN A 310 16.22 8.19 6.63
C GLN A 310 16.49 6.82 5.98
N VAL A 311 15.45 6.23 5.37
CA VAL A 311 15.61 5.00 4.59
C VAL A 311 16.61 5.23 3.45
N ILE A 312 16.52 6.37 2.73
CA ILE A 312 17.47 6.67 1.66
C ILE A 312 18.89 6.88 2.19
N GLU A 313 19.05 7.53 3.34
CA GLU A 313 20.37 7.68 3.99
C GLU A 313 20.96 6.31 4.36
N TYR A 314 20.16 5.44 4.94
CA TYR A 314 20.54 4.08 5.29
C TYR A 314 20.94 3.27 4.04
N LEU A 315 20.14 3.34 2.97
CA LEU A 315 20.43 2.67 1.72
C LEU A 315 21.67 3.23 1.02
N GLY A 316 21.93 4.54 1.10
CA GLY A 316 23.14 5.16 0.62
C GLY A 316 24.40 4.61 1.31
N GLN A 317 24.34 4.40 2.63
CA GLN A 317 25.43 3.76 3.38
C GLN A 317 25.59 2.28 3.02
N LEU A 318 24.49 1.56 2.80
CA LEU A 318 24.52 0.16 2.36
C LEU A 318 25.08 0.04 0.94
N ALA A 319 24.72 0.95 0.04
CA ALA A 319 25.21 1.01 -1.34
C ALA A 319 26.71 1.25 -1.44
N GLN A 320 27.33 1.91 -0.45
CA GLN A 320 28.78 2.07 -0.38
C GLN A 320 29.52 0.75 -0.08
N GLN A 321 28.84 -0.22 0.52
CA GLN A 321 29.42 -1.54 0.87
C GLN A 321 29.24 -2.56 -0.25
N ARG A 322 28.42 -2.23 -1.25
CA ARG A 322 28.22 -2.97 -2.50
C ARG A 322 28.23 -1.98 -3.67
N ASN A 323 28.31 -2.46 -4.91
CA ASN A 323 28.48 -1.59 -6.07
C ASN A 323 27.27 -0.68 -6.35
N THR A 324 26.04 -1.19 -6.20
CA THR A 324 24.82 -0.44 -6.45
C THR A 324 23.60 -1.08 -5.77
N ILE A 325 22.59 -0.28 -5.51
CA ILE A 325 21.25 -0.71 -5.08
C ILE A 325 20.22 0.00 -5.94
N HIS A 326 19.26 -0.74 -6.50
CA HIS A 326 18.12 -0.15 -7.19
C HIS A 326 17.03 0.25 -6.19
N VAL A 327 16.54 1.48 -6.26
CA VAL A 327 15.47 1.98 -5.37
C VAL A 327 14.30 2.47 -6.19
N ARG A 328 13.15 1.82 -6.00
CA ARG A 328 11.86 2.25 -6.55
C ARG A 328 11.14 3.13 -5.54
N LEU A 329 11.03 4.43 -5.82
CA LEU A 329 10.24 5.34 -5.00
C LEU A 329 8.76 5.27 -5.39
N VAL A 330 7.91 4.98 -4.41
CA VAL A 330 6.45 4.95 -4.55
C VAL A 330 5.80 5.87 -3.51
N LYS A 331 4.53 6.26 -3.70
CA LYS A 331 3.82 7.05 -2.66
C LYS A 331 3.51 6.21 -1.43
N GLY A 332 2.93 5.04 -1.61
CA GLY A 332 2.47 4.10 -0.60
C GLY A 332 1.06 3.62 -0.88
N ALA A 333 0.77 2.34 -0.59
CA ALA A 333 -0.46 1.68 -1.01
C ALA A 333 -1.40 1.29 0.16
N TYR A 334 -1.02 1.55 1.41
CA TYR A 334 -1.71 1.00 2.58
C TYR A 334 -2.21 2.10 3.53
N TRP A 335 -2.43 3.34 3.05
CA TRP A 335 -2.69 4.50 3.91
C TRP A 335 -3.86 4.29 4.88
N ASP A 336 -5.00 3.79 4.40
CA ASP A 336 -6.18 3.55 5.24
C ASP A 336 -5.91 2.49 6.32
N TYR A 337 -5.19 1.42 5.96
CA TYR A 337 -4.76 0.39 6.90
C TYR A 337 -3.82 0.97 7.96
N GLU A 338 -2.81 1.75 7.56
CA GLU A 338 -1.83 2.37 8.47
C GLU A 338 -2.50 3.27 9.52
N ILE A 339 -3.41 4.14 9.06
CA ILE A 339 -4.19 5.00 9.95
C ILE A 339 -5.03 4.17 10.92
N LYS A 340 -5.79 3.21 10.39
CA LYS A 340 -6.67 2.37 11.22
C LYS A 340 -5.91 1.47 12.18
N ASN A 341 -4.81 0.88 11.72
CA ASN A 341 -3.95 0.04 12.55
C ASN A 341 -3.33 0.84 13.72
N ALA A 342 -2.85 2.07 13.47
CA ALA A 342 -2.34 2.95 14.51
C ALA A 342 -3.42 3.29 15.55
N GLN A 343 -4.66 3.55 15.12
CA GLN A 343 -5.81 3.81 15.99
C GLN A 343 -6.18 2.59 16.83
N VAL A 344 -6.27 1.40 16.22
CA VAL A 344 -6.63 0.15 16.90
C VAL A 344 -5.58 -0.25 17.91
N LYS A 345 -4.30 -0.10 17.58
CA LYS A 345 -3.17 -0.38 18.47
C LYS A 345 -2.95 0.72 19.52
N GLY A 346 -3.64 1.86 19.44
CA GLY A 346 -3.43 3.00 20.34
C GLY A 346 -2.01 3.54 20.28
N LEU A 347 -1.38 3.57 19.10
CA LEU A 347 0.00 4.00 18.96
C LEU A 347 0.14 5.48 19.30
N LYS A 348 1.36 5.91 19.65
CA LYS A 348 1.70 7.30 20.01
C LYS A 348 1.35 8.32 18.92
N GLY A 349 1.28 7.88 17.67
CA GLY A 349 0.96 8.70 16.50
C GLY A 349 0.81 7.84 15.25
N TYR A 350 0.80 8.48 14.09
CA TYR A 350 0.71 7.81 12.80
C TYR A 350 2.10 7.66 12.18
N PRO A 351 2.48 6.46 11.68
CA PRO A 351 3.78 6.25 11.03
C PRO A 351 3.85 6.85 9.62
N VAL A 352 2.69 7.22 9.08
CA VAL A 352 2.51 7.83 7.76
C VAL A 352 1.98 9.25 7.88
N PHE A 353 2.14 10.06 6.84
CA PHE A 353 1.54 11.39 6.80
C PHE A 353 0.02 11.31 6.74
N THR A 354 -0.65 12.11 7.58
CA THR A 354 -2.12 12.24 7.57
C THR A 354 -2.59 13.17 6.46
N ASN A 355 -1.72 14.09 6.01
CA ASN A 355 -1.98 15.02 4.91
C ASN A 355 -1.34 14.53 3.61
N LYS A 356 -2.18 14.28 2.59
CA LYS A 356 -1.72 13.80 1.27
C LYS A 356 -0.69 14.72 0.61
N LYS A 357 -0.80 16.04 0.80
CA LYS A 357 0.15 17.00 0.21
C LYS A 357 1.53 16.93 0.85
N LEU A 358 1.62 16.55 2.13
CA LEU A 358 2.91 16.23 2.75
C LEU A 358 3.56 15.02 2.11
N THR A 359 2.78 13.98 1.79
CA THR A 359 3.29 12.84 1.01
C THR A 359 3.81 13.28 -0.35
N ASP A 360 3.10 14.18 -1.04
CA ASP A 360 3.53 14.68 -2.36
C ASP A 360 4.87 15.44 -2.29
N ILE A 361 5.03 16.32 -1.28
CA ILE A 361 6.30 17.05 -1.07
C ILE A 361 7.40 16.09 -0.64
N ASN A 362 7.11 15.20 0.31
CA ASN A 362 8.09 14.24 0.79
C ASN A 362 8.57 13.31 -0.33
N TYR A 363 7.68 12.91 -1.24
CA TYR A 363 8.06 12.16 -2.44
C TYR A 363 9.09 12.92 -3.26
N LEU A 364 8.87 14.21 -3.52
CA LEU A 364 9.76 15.04 -4.33
C LEU A 364 11.10 15.33 -3.64
N VAL A 365 11.08 15.58 -2.33
CA VAL A 365 12.31 15.76 -1.54
C VAL A 365 13.10 14.44 -1.48
N THR A 366 12.42 13.30 -1.31
CA THR A 366 13.05 11.98 -1.35
C THR A 366 13.60 11.65 -2.74
N ALA A 367 12.89 12.03 -3.81
CA ALA A 367 13.35 11.87 -5.18
C ALA A 367 14.64 12.66 -5.44
N LYS A 368 14.71 13.90 -4.96
CA LYS A 368 15.93 14.71 -5.03
C LYS A 368 17.09 14.02 -4.31
N GLN A 369 16.87 13.55 -3.10
CA GLN A 369 17.90 12.84 -2.32
C GLN A 369 18.37 11.57 -3.04
N LEU A 370 17.47 10.80 -3.65
CA LEU A 370 17.82 9.61 -4.44
C LEU A 370 18.72 9.94 -5.64
N ILE A 371 18.38 10.99 -6.41
CA ILE A 371 19.17 11.42 -7.59
C ILE A 371 20.57 11.90 -7.17
N GLU A 372 20.68 12.47 -5.97
CA GLU A 372 21.94 12.98 -5.42
C GLU A 372 22.80 11.90 -4.73
N THR A 373 22.19 10.77 -4.32
CA THR A 373 22.88 9.70 -3.60
C THR A 373 23.67 8.82 -4.57
N GLN A 374 24.97 8.66 -4.30
CA GLN A 374 25.84 7.81 -5.11
C GLN A 374 25.50 6.32 -4.96
N ASN A 375 25.76 5.54 -6.00
CA ASN A 375 25.54 4.09 -6.03
C ASN A 375 24.07 3.66 -5.80
N ILE A 376 23.13 4.58 -6.03
CA ILE A 376 21.71 4.26 -6.09
C ILE A 376 21.21 4.47 -7.52
N GLU A 377 20.56 3.44 -8.07
CA GLU A 377 19.79 3.55 -9.30
C GLU A 377 18.34 3.84 -8.93
N ALA A 378 17.83 5.01 -9.36
CA ALA A 378 16.53 5.49 -8.96
C ALA A 378 15.45 5.17 -10.00
N SER A 379 14.32 4.60 -9.52
CA SER A 379 13.10 4.42 -10.28
C SER A 379 11.93 5.14 -9.60
N PHE A 380 11.13 5.87 -10.37
CA PHE A 380 10.05 6.73 -9.86
C PHE A 380 8.69 6.24 -10.35
N ALA A 381 7.93 5.62 -9.45
CA ALA A 381 6.59 5.13 -9.76
C ALA A 381 5.56 6.24 -9.55
N THR A 382 5.08 6.82 -10.64
CA THR A 382 4.11 7.93 -10.58
C THR A 382 3.34 8.10 -11.89
N HIS A 383 2.07 8.56 -11.79
CA HIS A 383 1.24 9.01 -12.90
C HIS A 383 0.90 10.51 -12.81
N ASN A 384 1.53 11.22 -11.88
CA ASN A 384 1.22 12.63 -11.60
C ASN A 384 2.13 13.55 -12.43
N ALA A 385 1.55 14.39 -13.31
CA ALA A 385 2.28 15.26 -14.21
C ALA A 385 3.21 16.24 -13.49
N HIS A 386 2.78 16.84 -12.35
CA HIS A 386 3.65 17.72 -11.56
C HIS A 386 4.84 16.98 -10.98
N THR A 387 4.60 15.75 -10.48
CA THR A 387 5.68 14.89 -9.96
C THR A 387 6.68 14.53 -11.05
N ILE A 388 6.22 14.13 -12.24
CA ILE A 388 7.09 13.81 -13.38
C ILE A 388 7.89 15.04 -13.79
N SER A 389 7.24 16.21 -13.95
CA SER A 389 7.90 17.45 -14.35
C SER A 389 8.96 17.91 -13.34
N ALA A 390 8.67 17.76 -12.03
CA ALA A 390 9.62 18.11 -10.98
C ALA A 390 10.84 17.19 -10.98
N ILE A 391 10.64 15.87 -11.13
CA ILE A 391 11.74 14.91 -11.21
C ILE A 391 12.55 15.11 -12.48
N ALA A 392 11.90 15.34 -13.63
CA ALA A 392 12.58 15.64 -14.88
C ALA A 392 13.46 16.89 -14.76
N SER A 393 12.97 17.94 -14.10
CA SER A 393 13.74 19.15 -13.81
C SER A 393 14.93 18.89 -12.86
N LEU A 394 14.78 18.00 -11.88
CA LEU A 394 15.88 17.62 -10.97
C LEU A 394 16.94 16.75 -11.65
N ALA A 395 16.50 15.90 -12.56
CA ALA A 395 17.38 14.93 -13.22
C ALA A 395 18.20 15.56 -14.35
N GLU A 396 17.63 16.55 -15.08
CA GLU A 396 18.28 17.24 -16.22
C GLU A 396 19.28 16.35 -17.01
N ASP A 397 20.57 16.52 -16.75
CA ASP A 397 21.64 15.75 -17.40
C ASP A 397 21.68 14.26 -17.00
N LYS A 398 21.01 13.88 -15.92
CA LYS A 398 20.92 12.50 -15.41
C LYS A 398 19.64 11.78 -15.86
N MET A 399 18.84 12.35 -16.73
CA MET A 399 17.56 11.77 -17.17
C MET A 399 17.71 10.33 -17.71
N GLN A 400 18.83 10.00 -18.33
CA GLN A 400 19.14 8.65 -18.82
C GLN A 400 19.57 7.67 -17.71
N GLN A 401 19.83 8.17 -16.49
CA GLN A 401 20.26 7.35 -15.36
C GLN A 401 19.10 7.03 -14.40
N ILE A 402 17.91 7.57 -14.66
CA ILE A 402 16.71 7.33 -13.87
C ILE A 402 15.67 6.59 -14.69
N GLU A 403 14.78 5.89 -14.01
CA GLU A 403 13.66 5.19 -14.61
C GLU A 403 12.34 5.77 -14.11
N PHE A 404 11.38 5.95 -15.01
CA PHE A 404 9.98 6.17 -14.63
C PHE A 404 9.19 4.87 -14.76
N GLN A 405 8.29 4.60 -13.80
CA GLN A 405 7.49 3.40 -13.81
C GLN A 405 5.99 3.71 -13.73
N ARG A 406 5.23 3.11 -14.62
CA ARG A 406 3.76 3.14 -14.60
C ARG A 406 3.16 1.79 -14.26
N LEU A 407 1.90 1.76 -13.93
CA LEU A 407 1.14 0.53 -13.74
C LEU A 407 0.61 0.03 -15.09
N TYR A 408 0.51 -1.29 -15.22
CA TYR A 408 -0.14 -1.92 -16.37
C TYR A 408 -1.60 -1.44 -16.49
N GLY A 409 -2.04 -1.12 -17.69
CA GLY A 409 -3.37 -0.57 -17.97
C GLY A 409 -3.59 0.88 -17.54
N MET A 410 -2.56 1.57 -17.08
CA MET A 410 -2.67 2.95 -16.58
C MET A 410 -1.53 3.83 -17.08
N GLY A 411 -1.81 5.13 -17.22
CA GLY A 411 -0.79 6.15 -17.48
C GLY A 411 -0.21 6.14 -18.90
N GLU A 412 -0.76 5.42 -19.85
CA GLU A 412 -0.25 5.38 -21.23
C GLU A 412 -0.23 6.77 -21.88
N VAL A 413 -1.32 7.52 -21.70
CA VAL A 413 -1.46 8.86 -22.27
C VAL A 413 -0.41 9.83 -21.74
N ILE A 414 -0.19 9.84 -20.43
CA ILE A 414 0.78 10.76 -19.81
C ILE A 414 2.21 10.36 -20.15
N TYR A 415 2.54 9.07 -20.23
CA TYR A 415 3.89 8.64 -20.57
C TYR A 415 4.21 8.94 -22.05
N SER A 416 3.23 8.78 -22.96
CA SER A 416 3.38 9.21 -24.34
C SER A 416 3.59 10.73 -24.45
N ALA A 417 2.84 11.53 -23.66
CA ALA A 417 3.06 12.97 -23.61
C ALA A 417 4.47 13.33 -23.05
N CYS A 418 4.99 12.55 -22.10
CA CYS A 418 6.34 12.77 -21.58
C CYS A 418 7.43 12.55 -22.65
N GLU A 419 7.25 11.58 -23.54
CA GLU A 419 8.17 11.36 -24.67
C GLU A 419 8.21 12.54 -25.65
N GLU A 420 7.10 13.31 -25.75
CA GLU A 420 7.03 14.52 -26.58
C GLU A 420 7.67 15.74 -25.87
N VAL A 421 7.53 15.84 -24.54
CA VAL A 421 7.94 17.02 -23.76
C VAL A 421 9.40 16.96 -23.32
N PHE A 422 9.86 15.78 -22.90
CA PHE A 422 11.19 15.64 -22.31
C PHE A 422 12.18 14.95 -23.23
N THR A 423 13.24 15.65 -23.57
CA THR A 423 14.37 15.05 -24.28
C THR A 423 14.97 13.92 -23.45
N ASN A 424 15.20 12.74 -24.08
CA ASN A 424 15.75 11.56 -23.41
C ASN A 424 14.84 10.91 -22.33
N PHE A 425 13.54 11.09 -22.39
CA PHE A 425 12.55 10.32 -21.61
C PHE A 425 12.46 8.88 -22.14
N SER A 426 13.56 8.14 -22.12
CA SER A 426 13.66 6.86 -22.81
C SER A 426 13.55 5.64 -21.91
N GLN A 427 13.70 5.82 -20.59
CA GLN A 427 13.67 4.71 -19.65
C GLN A 427 12.35 4.70 -18.87
N SER A 428 11.34 4.08 -19.46
CA SER A 428 10.10 3.78 -18.75
C SER A 428 9.91 2.27 -18.60
N SER A 429 9.35 1.86 -17.48
CA SER A 429 8.96 0.47 -17.24
C SER A 429 7.52 0.37 -16.78
N ILE A 430 6.99 -0.85 -16.85
CA ILE A 430 5.62 -1.16 -16.48
C ILE A 430 5.61 -2.16 -15.34
N TYR A 431 4.92 -1.83 -14.25
CA TYR A 431 4.64 -2.78 -13.19
C TYR A 431 3.49 -3.68 -13.65
N CYS A 432 3.78 -4.97 -13.84
CA CYS A 432 2.90 -5.92 -14.51
C CYS A 432 2.44 -7.03 -13.55
N PRO A 433 1.22 -6.97 -13.03
CA PRO A 433 0.67 -8.06 -12.23
C PRO A 433 0.41 -9.30 -13.07
N ILE A 434 0.80 -10.46 -12.52
CA ILE A 434 0.59 -11.79 -13.10
C ILE A 434 -0.14 -12.65 -12.07
N GLY A 435 -1.26 -13.25 -12.46
CA GLY A 435 -1.96 -14.18 -11.58
C GLY A 435 -3.42 -14.41 -11.94
N LYS A 436 -4.01 -15.42 -11.30
CA LYS A 436 -5.40 -15.82 -11.53
C LYS A 436 -6.38 -14.90 -10.82
N HIS A 437 -7.59 -14.80 -11.35
CA HIS A 437 -8.64 -13.89 -10.84
C HIS A 437 -8.88 -13.98 -9.32
N LYS A 438 -8.69 -15.14 -8.69
CA LYS A 438 -8.91 -15.31 -7.24
C LYS A 438 -7.87 -14.60 -6.38
N GLU A 439 -6.68 -14.36 -6.90
CA GLU A 439 -5.55 -13.73 -6.19
C GLU A 439 -5.50 -12.21 -6.43
N LEU A 440 -6.31 -11.74 -7.39
CA LEU A 440 -6.36 -10.36 -7.83
C LEU A 440 -7.03 -9.40 -6.84
N LEU A 441 -7.88 -9.88 -5.95
CA LEU A 441 -8.78 -9.03 -5.18
C LEU A 441 -8.07 -7.90 -4.40
N PRO A 442 -7.04 -8.17 -3.59
CA PRO A 442 -6.36 -7.10 -2.85
C PRO A 442 -5.74 -6.06 -3.79
N TYR A 443 -5.19 -6.51 -4.91
CA TYR A 443 -4.61 -5.64 -5.93
C TYR A 443 -5.67 -4.78 -6.61
N LEU A 444 -6.77 -5.37 -7.09
CA LEU A 444 -7.85 -4.67 -7.79
C LEU A 444 -8.53 -3.63 -6.90
N VAL A 445 -8.85 -3.99 -5.66
CA VAL A 445 -9.50 -3.06 -4.71
C VAL A 445 -8.64 -1.82 -4.51
N ARG A 446 -7.32 -1.99 -4.26
CA ARG A 446 -6.42 -0.85 -4.14
C ARG A 446 -6.36 0.01 -5.40
N ARG A 447 -6.34 -0.61 -6.60
CA ARG A 447 -6.32 0.12 -7.89
C ARG A 447 -7.63 0.84 -8.17
N LEU A 448 -8.74 0.19 -7.92
CA LEU A 448 -10.06 0.79 -8.09
C LEU A 448 -10.28 1.97 -7.13
N LEU A 449 -9.88 1.84 -5.86
CA LEU A 449 -9.94 2.93 -4.88
C LEU A 449 -9.01 4.10 -5.27
N GLU A 450 -7.81 3.81 -5.71
CA GLU A 450 -6.85 4.82 -6.17
C GLU A 450 -7.38 5.60 -7.38
N ASN A 451 -7.94 4.90 -8.36
CA ASN A 451 -8.44 5.51 -9.59
C ASN A 451 -9.83 6.10 -9.44
N GLY A 452 -10.68 5.50 -8.62
CA GLY A 452 -12.05 5.96 -8.41
C GLY A 452 -12.17 7.20 -7.54
N ALA A 453 -11.14 7.57 -6.79
CA ALA A 453 -11.18 8.78 -5.98
C ALA A 453 -11.20 10.04 -6.87
N ASN A 454 -12.09 11.00 -6.57
CA ASN A 454 -12.12 12.31 -7.25
C ASN A 454 -10.79 13.06 -7.15
N SER A 455 -10.00 12.75 -6.13
CA SER A 455 -8.64 13.24 -5.95
C SER A 455 -7.59 12.50 -6.76
N SER A 456 -7.97 11.47 -7.52
CA SER A 456 -7.06 10.78 -8.44
C SER A 456 -6.61 11.75 -9.52
N PHE A 457 -5.29 11.87 -9.70
CA PHE A 457 -4.74 12.77 -10.69
C PHE A 457 -5.21 12.40 -12.11
N ILE A 458 -5.33 11.10 -12.41
CA ILE A 458 -5.82 10.62 -13.71
C ILE A 458 -7.22 11.15 -14.01
N ASN A 459 -8.16 11.08 -13.05
CA ASN A 459 -9.51 11.61 -13.24
C ASN A 459 -9.51 13.14 -13.40
N GLN A 460 -8.65 13.82 -12.67
CA GLN A 460 -8.58 15.27 -12.70
C GLN A 460 -8.00 15.81 -14.02
N TYR A 461 -6.93 15.24 -14.55
CA TYR A 461 -6.36 15.74 -15.81
C TYR A 461 -7.18 15.38 -17.04
N LEU A 462 -7.93 14.28 -17.02
CA LEU A 462 -8.85 13.92 -18.11
C LEU A 462 -10.16 14.75 -18.10
N SER A 463 -10.46 15.42 -16.98
CA SER A 463 -11.62 16.28 -16.87
C SER A 463 -11.33 17.67 -17.43
N ASN A 464 -12.16 18.12 -18.38
CA ASN A 464 -12.10 19.50 -18.89
C ASN A 464 -12.75 20.53 -17.95
N GLU A 465 -13.40 20.08 -16.88
CA GLU A 465 -14.07 20.95 -15.91
C GLU A 465 -13.10 21.61 -14.93
N ILE A 466 -11.93 20.98 -14.70
CA ILE A 466 -10.91 21.50 -13.78
C ILE A 466 -9.89 22.32 -14.59
N PRO A 467 -9.66 23.60 -14.26
CA PRO A 467 -8.63 24.40 -14.90
C PRO A 467 -7.24 23.75 -14.81
N VAL A 468 -6.43 23.85 -15.86
CA VAL A 468 -5.06 23.27 -15.87
C VAL A 468 -4.21 23.88 -14.77
N SER A 469 -4.38 25.20 -14.50
CA SER A 469 -3.70 25.91 -13.41
C SER A 469 -3.92 25.30 -12.02
N ASP A 470 -5.09 24.71 -11.79
CA ASP A 470 -5.42 24.09 -10.50
C ASP A 470 -4.75 22.73 -10.32
N LEU A 471 -4.37 22.08 -11.42
CA LEU A 471 -3.67 20.81 -11.45
C LEU A 471 -2.14 20.96 -11.50
N SER A 472 -1.64 22.08 -12.00
CA SER A 472 -0.20 22.40 -12.06
C SER A 472 0.33 23.02 -10.76
N PHE A 473 -0.52 23.12 -9.75
CA PHE A 473 -0.23 23.80 -8.50
C PHE A 473 0.88 23.14 -7.68
N ASN A 474 1.83 23.97 -7.20
CA ASN A 474 2.90 23.53 -6.31
C ASN A 474 2.35 23.16 -4.92
N PRO A 475 2.47 21.89 -4.47
CA PRO A 475 1.93 21.44 -3.17
C PRO A 475 2.56 22.17 -1.97
N ALA A 476 3.78 22.72 -2.10
CA ALA A 476 4.47 23.41 -1.01
C ALA A 476 3.74 24.69 -0.56
N ALA A 477 3.15 25.44 -1.50
CA ALA A 477 2.42 26.67 -1.18
C ALA A 477 1.19 26.36 -0.29
N LYS A 478 0.48 25.26 -0.58
CA LYS A 478 -0.69 24.87 0.21
C LYS A 478 -0.34 24.35 1.61
N ILE A 479 0.78 23.66 1.74
CA ILE A 479 1.27 23.22 3.06
C ILE A 479 1.71 24.44 3.89
N GLN A 480 2.35 25.44 3.29
CA GLN A 480 2.69 26.67 3.99
C GLN A 480 1.43 27.38 4.53
N GLU A 481 0.39 27.53 3.70
CA GLU A 481 -0.89 28.08 4.11
C GLU A 481 -1.52 27.31 5.27
N GLN A 482 -1.52 25.96 5.20
CA GLN A 482 -2.08 25.10 6.26
C GLN A 482 -1.28 25.17 7.57
N LEU A 483 0.04 25.30 7.51
CA LEU A 483 0.88 25.53 8.69
C LEU A 483 0.56 26.85 9.37
N ASP A 484 0.42 27.91 8.60
CA ASP A 484 0.10 29.26 9.11
C ASP A 484 -1.29 29.27 9.80
N GLN A 485 -2.24 28.49 9.27
CA GLN A 485 -3.58 28.31 9.83
C GLN A 485 -3.66 27.27 10.96
N LYS A 486 -2.58 26.56 11.27
CA LYS A 486 -2.51 25.45 12.26
C LYS A 486 -3.53 24.33 12.00
N ASN A 487 -3.82 24.03 10.74
CA ASN A 487 -4.78 23.01 10.32
C ASN A 487 -4.17 21.96 9.36
N LEU A 488 -2.92 21.59 9.61
CA LEU A 488 -2.18 20.67 8.75
C LEU A 488 -2.77 19.25 8.76
N SER A 489 -3.19 18.77 9.93
CA SER A 489 -3.84 17.47 10.09
C SER A 489 -5.28 17.63 10.58
N ASN A 490 -6.20 16.90 9.95
CA ASN A 490 -7.61 16.83 10.37
C ASN A 490 -7.91 15.55 11.20
N LEU A 491 -6.89 14.72 11.43
CA LEU A 491 -7.05 13.50 12.22
C LEU A 491 -6.56 13.73 13.66
N PRO A 492 -7.37 13.38 14.68
CA PRO A 492 -6.91 13.37 16.07
C PRO A 492 -5.83 12.28 16.24
N LEU A 493 -4.97 12.43 17.23
CA LEU A 493 -4.04 11.37 17.61
C LEU A 493 -4.80 10.11 18.06
N PRO A 494 -4.22 8.92 17.94
CA PRO A 494 -4.88 7.68 18.36
C PRO A 494 -5.40 7.68 19.80
N CYS A 495 -4.72 8.37 20.73
CA CYS A 495 -5.16 8.52 22.13
C CYS A 495 -6.31 9.54 22.30
N GLU A 496 -6.61 10.37 21.30
CA GLU A 496 -7.56 11.50 21.39
C GLU A 496 -8.85 11.26 20.62
N ILE A 497 -9.08 10.05 20.07
CA ILE A 497 -10.22 9.74 19.18
C ILE A 497 -11.57 9.93 19.90
N TYR A 498 -11.62 9.76 21.22
CA TYR A 498 -12.85 9.77 22.01
C TYR A 498 -12.88 10.91 23.05
N LEU A 499 -12.52 12.12 22.65
CA LEU A 499 -12.56 13.28 23.54
C LEU A 499 -13.94 13.42 24.25
N PRO A 500 -13.96 13.79 25.54
CA PRO A 500 -12.84 14.25 26.37
C PRO A 500 -11.99 13.12 27.00
N ARG A 501 -12.37 11.86 26.79
CA ARG A 501 -11.62 10.71 27.30
C ARG A 501 -10.36 10.49 26.47
N GLN A 502 -9.22 10.34 27.09
CA GLN A 502 -8.00 9.86 26.47
C GLN A 502 -7.90 8.33 26.57
N ASN A 503 -7.52 7.68 25.49
CA ASN A 503 -7.19 6.26 25.51
C ASN A 503 -5.78 6.06 26.07
N SER A 504 -5.55 4.91 26.71
CA SER A 504 -4.18 4.51 27.05
C SER A 504 -3.35 4.32 25.80
N ASN A 505 -2.06 4.67 25.90
CA ASN A 505 -1.11 4.41 24.82
C ASN A 505 -0.86 2.90 24.68
N GLY A 506 -0.92 2.43 23.46
CA GLY A 506 -0.53 1.06 23.10
C GLY A 506 0.99 0.93 22.95
N LEU A 507 1.42 -0.31 22.83
CA LEU A 507 2.82 -0.68 22.68
C LEU A 507 3.13 -0.97 21.19
N ASP A 508 4.24 -0.45 20.70
CA ASP A 508 4.67 -0.67 19.31
C ASP A 508 5.68 -1.82 19.21
N PHE A 509 5.19 -3.04 19.04
CA PHE A 509 6.02 -4.23 18.88
C PHE A 509 6.61 -4.40 17.47
N SER A 510 6.55 -3.41 16.62
CA SER A 510 7.15 -3.48 15.29
C SER A 510 8.59 -2.98 15.23
N GLU A 511 9.09 -2.42 16.33
CA GLU A 511 10.45 -1.87 16.37
C GLU A 511 11.35 -2.71 17.30
N PRO A 512 12.48 -3.24 16.79
CA PRO A 512 13.39 -4.10 17.56
C PRO A 512 13.92 -3.45 18.83
N GLU A 513 14.19 -2.13 18.81
CA GLU A 513 14.66 -1.39 19.98
C GLU A 513 13.65 -1.44 21.13
N PHE A 514 12.36 -1.34 20.83
CA PHE A 514 11.28 -1.41 21.81
C PHE A 514 11.12 -2.84 22.35
N ILE A 515 11.12 -3.85 21.47
CA ILE A 515 11.06 -5.26 21.85
C ILE A 515 12.22 -5.60 22.83
N ASN A 516 13.45 -5.21 22.48
CA ASN A 516 14.63 -5.43 23.32
C ASN A 516 14.53 -4.69 24.66
N SER A 517 13.94 -3.51 24.69
CA SER A 517 13.71 -2.76 25.94
C SER A 517 12.73 -3.52 26.85
N ILE A 518 11.63 -4.02 26.30
CA ILE A 518 10.66 -4.83 27.08
C ILE A 518 11.29 -6.12 27.57
N ALA A 519 12.04 -6.84 26.72
CA ALA A 519 12.71 -8.07 27.10
C ALA A 519 13.63 -7.85 28.32
N LYS A 520 14.41 -6.77 28.32
CA LYS A 520 15.25 -6.40 29.49
C LYS A 520 14.45 -6.13 30.76
N HIS A 521 13.28 -5.47 30.63
CA HIS A 521 12.41 -5.23 31.79
C HIS A 521 11.81 -6.53 32.32
N LEU A 522 11.41 -7.45 31.42
CA LEU A 522 10.91 -8.77 31.80
C LEU A 522 11.99 -9.60 32.53
N GLU A 523 13.23 -9.59 32.05
CA GLU A 523 14.36 -10.26 32.73
C GLU A 523 14.57 -9.74 34.16
N VAL A 524 14.34 -8.44 34.39
CA VAL A 524 14.43 -7.86 35.74
C VAL A 524 13.26 -8.33 36.61
N LEU A 525 12.06 -8.41 36.05
CA LEU A 525 10.87 -8.90 36.76
C LEU A 525 10.99 -10.40 37.09
N GLU A 526 11.52 -11.22 36.19
CA GLU A 526 11.77 -12.66 36.43
C GLU A 526 12.74 -12.89 37.58
N LYS A 527 13.78 -12.04 37.71
CA LYS A 527 14.75 -12.12 38.80
C LYS A 527 14.17 -11.66 40.13
N ASN A 528 13.17 -10.79 40.11
CA ASN A 528 12.53 -10.25 41.30
C ASN A 528 11.12 -10.84 41.42
N ARG A 529 10.98 -11.88 42.26
CA ARG A 529 9.67 -12.47 42.52
C ARG A 529 8.68 -11.39 42.95
N ILE A 530 7.56 -11.30 42.29
CA ILE A 530 6.50 -10.33 42.58
C ILE A 530 5.79 -10.79 43.87
N THR A 531 5.77 -9.95 44.86
CA THR A 531 4.94 -10.16 46.05
C THR A 531 3.75 -9.21 45.98
N ALA A 532 2.55 -9.75 45.84
CA ALA A 532 1.31 -8.99 45.87
C ALA A 532 0.64 -9.13 47.22
N LEU A 533 0.35 -7.98 47.84
CA LEU A 533 -0.37 -7.87 49.08
C LEU A 533 -1.32 -6.68 49.04
N ALA A 534 -2.39 -6.72 49.80
CA ALA A 534 -3.28 -5.57 49.95
C ALA A 534 -2.54 -4.42 50.61
N ILE A 535 -2.54 -3.24 49.97
CA ILE A 535 -1.98 -2.01 50.54
C ILE A 535 -3.12 -1.24 51.20
N THR A 536 -3.11 -1.19 52.51
CA THR A 536 -4.10 -0.46 53.31
C THR A 536 -3.41 0.32 54.40
N SER A 537 -4.11 1.30 55.00
CA SER A 537 -3.62 2.04 56.15
C SER A 537 -3.61 1.22 57.45
N LEU A 538 -4.16 0.03 57.42
CA LEU A 538 -4.21 -0.94 58.51
C LEU A 538 -3.40 -2.18 58.13
N GLU A 539 -2.67 -2.75 59.08
CA GLU A 539 -2.06 -4.07 58.87
C GLU A 539 -3.16 -5.13 58.81
N LEU A 540 -3.52 -5.54 57.62
CA LEU A 540 -4.42 -6.68 57.39
C LEU A 540 -3.64 -7.96 57.63
N GLY A 541 -4.14 -8.81 58.56
CA GLY A 541 -3.58 -10.14 58.74
C GLY A 541 -3.57 -10.91 57.41
N SER A 542 -2.48 -11.59 57.09
CA SER A 542 -2.38 -12.49 55.94
C SER A 542 -2.47 -13.91 56.44
N THR A 543 -3.49 -14.65 56.05
CA THR A 543 -3.70 -16.04 56.47
C THR A 543 -3.14 -17.04 55.47
N ASP A 544 -3.24 -16.76 54.18
CA ASP A 544 -2.88 -17.68 53.13
C ASP A 544 -1.97 -17.04 52.07
N LYS A 545 -1.15 -17.88 51.43
CA LYS A 545 -0.29 -17.53 50.30
C LYS A 545 -0.58 -18.42 49.13
N SER A 546 -0.64 -17.84 47.95
CA SER A 546 -0.75 -18.60 46.69
C SER A 546 0.39 -18.22 45.75
N ASP A 547 1.02 -19.22 45.20
CA ASP A 547 2.02 -19.01 44.14
C ASP A 547 1.37 -18.53 42.85
N ILE A 548 1.98 -17.56 42.19
CA ILE A 548 1.61 -17.12 40.83
C ILE A 548 2.51 -17.84 39.86
N LEU A 549 1.90 -18.65 39.00
CA LEU A 549 2.63 -19.38 37.97
C LEU A 549 2.53 -18.67 36.63
N SER A 550 3.61 -18.69 35.87
CA SER A 550 3.64 -18.25 34.48
C SER A 550 2.76 -19.15 33.62
N LEU A 551 1.93 -18.58 32.78
CA LEU A 551 1.08 -19.33 31.85
C LEU A 551 1.87 -19.98 30.69
N CYS A 552 3.13 -19.57 30.49
CA CYS A 552 3.95 -20.04 29.40
C CYS A 552 4.70 -21.32 29.73
N ASP A 553 5.21 -21.45 30.95
CA ASP A 553 6.15 -22.50 31.37
C ASP A 553 5.95 -23.02 32.78
N GLU A 554 4.86 -22.61 33.43
CA GLU A 554 4.49 -22.95 34.81
C GLU A 554 5.55 -22.58 35.87
N SER A 555 6.53 -21.74 35.52
CA SER A 555 7.52 -21.24 36.48
C SER A 555 6.85 -20.33 37.50
N ASN A 556 7.33 -20.36 38.76
CA ASN A 556 6.83 -19.49 39.81
C ASN A 556 7.38 -18.05 39.64
N ILE A 557 6.52 -17.13 39.27
CA ILE A 557 6.84 -15.72 39.01
C ILE A 557 6.52 -14.80 40.19
N GLY A 558 5.82 -15.31 41.22
CA GLY A 558 5.47 -14.49 42.36
C GLY A 558 4.62 -15.20 43.42
N VAL A 559 4.22 -14.44 44.42
CA VAL A 559 3.33 -14.91 45.47
C VAL A 559 2.28 -13.84 45.80
N VAL A 560 1.03 -14.25 45.99
CA VAL A 560 -0.06 -13.42 46.50
C VAL A 560 -0.27 -13.76 47.97
N HIS A 561 -0.31 -12.74 48.81
CA HIS A 561 -0.74 -12.84 50.19
C HIS A 561 -2.22 -12.46 50.25
N TRP A 562 -3.06 -13.42 50.62
CA TRP A 562 -4.48 -13.18 50.81
C TRP A 562 -4.76 -12.54 52.16
N SER A 563 -5.56 -11.49 52.16
CA SER A 563 -5.99 -10.85 53.39
C SER A 563 -7.03 -11.70 54.11
N ASP A 564 -6.97 -11.72 55.43
CA ASP A 564 -8.00 -12.38 56.25
C ASP A 564 -9.35 -11.66 56.04
N PRO A 565 -10.42 -12.39 55.69
CA PRO A 565 -11.74 -11.81 55.51
C PRO A 565 -12.27 -11.07 56.75
N ASP A 566 -11.99 -11.56 57.92
CA ASP A 566 -12.43 -10.93 59.17
C ASP A 566 -11.75 -9.59 59.45
N SER A 567 -10.47 -9.45 59.05
CA SER A 567 -9.75 -8.17 59.14
C SER A 567 -10.30 -7.13 58.15
N ILE A 568 -10.86 -7.56 57.01
CA ILE A 568 -11.49 -6.66 56.03
C ILE A 568 -12.80 -6.11 56.59
N HIS A 569 -13.59 -6.94 57.24
CA HIS A 569 -14.87 -6.54 57.83
C HIS A 569 -14.72 -5.50 58.96
N HIS A 570 -13.59 -5.49 59.66
CA HIS A 570 -13.30 -4.53 60.73
C HIS A 570 -12.59 -3.27 60.25
N SER A 571 -12.18 -3.21 58.97
CA SER A 571 -11.55 -2.02 58.42
C SER A 571 -12.61 -0.98 58.00
N SER A 572 -12.52 0.22 58.56
CA SER A 572 -13.30 1.36 58.09
C SER A 572 -12.68 1.88 56.80
N PHE A 573 -13.41 1.77 55.69
CA PHE A 573 -12.97 2.37 54.44
C PHE A 573 -13.11 3.90 54.52
N GLN A 574 -12.01 4.59 54.78
CA GLN A 574 -11.93 6.02 54.54
C GLN A 574 -11.56 6.22 53.04
N ILE A 575 -12.54 6.68 52.27
CA ILE A 575 -12.27 7.14 50.91
C ILE A 575 -11.53 8.46 51.02
N SER A 576 -10.26 8.50 50.58
CA SER A 576 -9.50 9.75 50.58
C SER A 576 -10.11 10.72 49.58
N THR A 577 -10.20 12.00 49.95
CA THR A 577 -10.66 13.06 49.04
C THR A 577 -9.77 13.19 47.80
N GLU A 578 -8.53 12.74 47.86
CA GLU A 578 -7.60 12.65 46.72
C GLU A 578 -8.06 11.62 45.68
N TRP A 579 -8.64 10.49 46.13
CA TRP A 579 -9.22 9.50 45.22
C TRP A 579 -10.49 9.98 44.51
N MET A 580 -11.30 10.76 45.19
CA MET A 580 -12.52 11.33 44.62
C MET A 580 -12.23 12.46 43.64
N ASN A 581 -11.06 13.09 43.71
CA ASN A 581 -10.64 14.17 42.82
C ASN A 581 -9.65 13.72 41.73
N ALA A 582 -9.27 12.45 41.70
CA ALA A 582 -8.50 11.84 40.60
C ALA A 582 -9.44 11.50 39.47
N SER A 583 -9.71 12.47 38.58
CA SER A 583 -10.47 12.31 37.32
C SER A 583 -9.53 12.03 36.17
#